data_c2fba07f770b89f6ce5a2341605a79f8
#
_entry.id   c2fba07f770b89f6ce5a2341605a79f8
#
_cell.length_a   1.000
_cell.length_b   1.000
_cell.length_c   1.000
_cell.angle_alpha   90.00
_cell.angle_beta   90.00
_cell.angle_gamma   90.00
#
_symmetry.space_group_name_H-M   'P 1'
#
loop_
_entity.id
_entity.type
_entity.pdbx_description
1 polymer ?
#
loop_
_entity_poly.entity_id
_entity_poly.type
_entity_poly.pdbx_seq_one_letter_code
_entity_poly.pdbx_strand_id
1 'polypeptide(L)'
;QEETERTVLVGLITNTQNEAKANEYLDELAFLAETAGALPVKKFLQRLDTPNSRTFVGSGKLSEIKAYIEENEIGMVIFDDDLSSKQVQNIERELQVKILDRTSLILDIFAKRAQTANAKRQVELAQYQYLLPRLTRLWTHLERQRGGIGMRGPGETQIETDRRIILDKISHLKEELKSIDRQKSIQRKNRGKLVRVALVGYTNVGKSTLMNLLSKSEVFAENKLFATLDTTVRKVIVDNLPFLLSDTVGFIRKLPTHLVDSFKSTLDEVREAAVSYTHLTLPTNSRV
;
A
#
# COMPACT_ATOMS: atom_id res chain seq x y z
N GLN A 1 24.11 11.15 2.61
CA GLN A 1 23.46 10.34 1.56
C GLN A 1 22.86 9.15 2.28
N GLU A 2 21.53 9.02 2.27
CA GLU A 2 20.89 7.78 2.70
C GLU A 2 21.34 6.69 1.73
N GLU A 3 22.04 5.67 2.22
CA GLU A 3 22.40 4.51 1.42
C GLU A 3 21.12 3.85 0.95
N THR A 4 20.95 3.75 -0.36
CA THR A 4 19.77 3.10 -0.95
C THR A 4 19.79 1.62 -0.58
N GLU A 5 18.83 1.17 0.22
CA GLU A 5 18.75 -0.20 0.74
C GLU A 5 18.50 -1.20 -0.40
N ARG A 6 19.46 -2.11 -0.61
CA ARG A 6 19.36 -3.17 -1.64
C ARG A 6 18.35 -4.22 -1.20
N THR A 7 17.46 -4.59 -2.12
CA THR A 7 16.38 -5.53 -1.82
C THR A 7 16.23 -6.61 -2.90
N VAL A 8 15.75 -7.77 -2.49
CA VAL A 8 15.28 -8.82 -3.38
C VAL A 8 13.76 -8.98 -3.28
N LEU A 9 13.13 -9.37 -4.38
CA LEU A 9 11.69 -9.51 -4.49
C LEU A 9 11.35 -10.99 -4.63
N VAL A 10 10.29 -11.43 -3.93
CA VAL A 10 9.88 -12.83 -3.89
C VAL A 10 8.40 -12.95 -4.26
N GLY A 11 8.10 -13.81 -5.24
CA GLY A 11 6.74 -14.09 -5.69
C GLY A 11 6.50 -15.57 -5.92
N LEU A 12 5.22 -15.94 -6.06
CA LEU A 12 4.80 -17.31 -6.34
C LEU A 12 4.11 -17.40 -7.71
N ILE A 13 4.32 -18.54 -8.36
CA ILE A 13 3.51 -19.01 -9.48
C ILE A 13 2.55 -20.04 -8.93
N THR A 14 1.24 -19.78 -9.04
CA THR A 14 0.16 -20.63 -8.50
C THR A 14 -0.77 -21.08 -9.62
N ASN A 15 -1.75 -21.92 -9.29
CA ASN A 15 -2.78 -22.33 -10.26
C ASN A 15 -3.63 -21.15 -10.78
N THR A 16 -3.75 -20.06 -10.00
CA THR A 16 -4.51 -18.85 -10.38
C THR A 16 -3.63 -17.75 -10.95
N GLN A 17 -2.31 -17.89 -10.85
CA GLN A 17 -1.31 -16.88 -11.23
C GLN A 17 -0.18 -17.57 -12.02
N ASN A 18 -0.29 -17.54 -13.34
CA ASN A 18 0.75 -18.10 -14.21
C ASN A 18 2.06 -17.28 -14.14
N GLU A 19 3.12 -17.82 -14.74
CA GLU A 19 4.46 -17.22 -14.68
C GLU A 19 4.52 -15.81 -15.27
N ALA A 20 3.82 -15.57 -16.39
CA ALA A 20 3.77 -14.24 -17.02
C ALA A 20 3.14 -13.21 -16.07
N LYS A 21 2.04 -13.57 -15.43
CA LYS A 21 1.36 -12.74 -14.43
C LYS A 21 2.19 -12.51 -13.17
N ALA A 22 2.89 -13.55 -12.71
CA ALA A 22 3.78 -13.46 -11.55
C ALA A 22 4.95 -12.50 -11.81
N ASN A 23 5.54 -12.56 -12.99
CA ASN A 23 6.58 -11.61 -13.40
C ASN A 23 6.05 -10.19 -13.50
N GLU A 24 4.87 -9.98 -14.09
CA GLU A 24 4.22 -8.66 -14.18
C GLU A 24 3.95 -8.07 -12.78
N TYR A 25 3.56 -8.89 -11.81
CA TYR A 25 3.38 -8.45 -10.42
C TYR A 25 4.71 -8.12 -9.74
N LEU A 26 5.77 -8.86 -10.00
CA LEU A 26 7.10 -8.54 -9.49
C LEU A 26 7.71 -7.30 -10.17
N ASP A 27 7.38 -7.01 -11.44
CA ASP A 27 7.77 -5.76 -12.09
C ASP A 27 7.10 -4.56 -11.41
N GLU A 28 5.81 -4.68 -11.11
CA GLU A 28 5.09 -3.65 -10.35
C GLU A 28 5.62 -3.52 -8.91
N LEU A 29 5.96 -4.64 -8.24
CA LEU A 29 6.56 -4.62 -6.91
C LEU A 29 7.94 -3.96 -6.92
N ALA A 30 8.75 -4.18 -7.98
CA ALA A 30 10.03 -3.50 -8.16
C ALA A 30 9.83 -1.98 -8.22
N PHE A 31 8.86 -1.53 -8.99
CA PHE A 31 8.55 -0.10 -9.09
C PHE A 31 7.99 0.48 -7.77
N LEU A 32 7.24 -0.30 -6.99
CA LEU A 32 6.86 0.09 -5.62
C LEU A 32 8.09 0.25 -4.72
N ALA A 33 9.02 -0.70 -4.76
CA ALA A 33 10.25 -0.65 -3.96
C ALA A 33 11.09 0.58 -4.31
N GLU A 34 11.30 0.87 -5.59
CA GLU A 34 11.98 2.09 -6.08
C GLU A 34 11.26 3.36 -5.62
N THR A 35 9.92 3.38 -5.67
CA THR A 35 9.11 4.51 -5.18
C THR A 35 9.31 4.74 -3.68
N ALA A 36 9.52 3.68 -2.90
CA ALA A 36 9.82 3.75 -1.47
C ALA A 36 11.26 4.17 -1.16
N GLY A 37 12.15 4.13 -2.17
CA GLY A 37 13.57 4.46 -2.06
C GLY A 37 14.50 3.26 -1.90
N ALA A 38 14.01 2.03 -2.14
CA ALA A 38 14.82 0.82 -2.17
C ALA A 38 15.34 0.52 -3.58
N LEU A 39 16.41 -0.29 -3.68
CA LEU A 39 16.99 -0.74 -4.94
C LEU A 39 16.72 -2.23 -5.15
N PRO A 40 15.73 -2.63 -5.96
CA PRO A 40 15.50 -4.04 -6.26
C PRO A 40 16.59 -4.58 -7.17
N VAL A 41 17.32 -5.60 -6.71
CA VAL A 41 18.48 -6.17 -7.44
C VAL A 41 18.18 -7.53 -8.04
N LYS A 42 17.25 -8.31 -7.48
CA LYS A 42 16.88 -9.63 -7.97
C LYS A 42 15.43 -9.99 -7.64
N LYS A 43 14.83 -10.79 -8.54
CA LYS A 43 13.50 -11.39 -8.38
C LYS A 43 13.66 -12.89 -8.21
N PHE A 44 12.94 -13.47 -7.26
CA PHE A 44 12.82 -14.89 -7.03
C PHE A 44 11.38 -15.33 -7.25
N LEU A 45 11.20 -16.36 -8.05
CA LEU A 45 9.92 -17.01 -8.29
C LEU A 45 10.00 -18.47 -7.88
N GLN A 46 8.92 -18.97 -7.31
CA GLN A 46 8.74 -20.39 -7.05
C GLN A 46 7.34 -20.82 -7.47
N ARG A 47 7.24 -22.00 -8.08
CA ARG A 47 5.95 -22.63 -8.38
C ARG A 47 5.49 -23.41 -7.16
N LEU A 48 4.36 -22.99 -6.57
CA LEU A 48 3.67 -23.66 -5.48
C LEU A 48 2.17 -23.47 -5.68
N ASP A 49 1.38 -24.53 -5.51
CA ASP A 49 -0.08 -24.43 -5.62
C ASP A 49 -0.66 -23.57 -4.50
N THR A 50 -0.08 -23.65 -3.32
CA THR A 50 -0.41 -22.83 -2.15
C THR A 50 0.85 -22.33 -1.46
N PRO A 51 0.85 -21.11 -0.91
CA PRO A 51 1.97 -20.60 -0.11
C PRO A 51 2.28 -21.52 1.07
N ASN A 52 3.57 -21.71 1.35
CA ASN A 52 3.98 -22.45 2.54
C ASN A 52 3.51 -21.72 3.81
N SER A 53 2.81 -22.42 4.69
CA SER A 53 2.24 -21.84 5.91
C SER A 53 3.28 -21.33 6.91
N ARG A 54 4.52 -21.82 6.83
CA ARG A 54 5.62 -21.44 7.73
C ARG A 54 6.48 -20.31 7.18
N THR A 55 6.82 -20.36 5.88
CA THR A 55 7.87 -19.52 5.28
C THR A 55 7.48 -18.92 3.94
N PHE A 56 6.20 -19.03 3.54
CA PHE A 56 5.66 -18.57 2.26
C PHE A 56 6.22 -19.33 1.04
N VAL A 57 7.53 -19.49 0.95
CA VAL A 57 8.25 -20.31 -0.06
C VAL A 57 8.71 -21.62 0.57
N GLY A 58 9.09 -22.60 -0.25
CA GLY A 58 9.67 -23.85 0.22
C GLY A 58 11.08 -23.66 0.80
N SER A 59 11.53 -24.61 1.62
CA SER A 59 12.83 -24.53 2.30
C SER A 59 14.01 -24.39 1.34
N GLY A 60 14.01 -25.11 0.23
CA GLY A 60 15.07 -25.02 -0.78
C GLY A 60 15.16 -23.61 -1.41
N LYS A 61 14.02 -23.01 -1.74
CA LYS A 61 13.99 -21.63 -2.26
C LYS A 61 14.43 -20.63 -1.18
N LEU A 62 14.05 -20.85 0.07
CA LEU A 62 14.49 -20.00 1.18
C LEU A 62 16.01 -20.04 1.36
N SER A 63 16.62 -21.24 1.25
CA SER A 63 18.08 -21.39 1.29
C SER A 63 18.77 -20.72 0.10
N GLU A 64 18.20 -20.79 -1.10
CA GLU A 64 18.70 -20.08 -2.29
C GLU A 64 18.69 -18.56 -2.06
N ILE A 65 17.59 -18.03 -1.53
CA ILE A 65 17.45 -16.60 -1.18
C ILE A 65 18.48 -16.20 -0.14
N LYS A 66 18.68 -17.02 0.91
CA LYS A 66 19.66 -16.79 1.98
C LYS A 66 21.08 -16.70 1.43
N ALA A 67 21.50 -17.64 0.62
CA ALA A 67 22.81 -17.65 0.00
C ALA A 67 23.04 -16.37 -0.84
N TYR A 68 22.02 -15.95 -1.61
CA TYR A 68 22.10 -14.73 -2.41
C TYR A 68 22.20 -13.47 -1.53
N ILE A 69 21.47 -13.42 -0.41
CA ILE A 69 21.52 -12.31 0.55
C ILE A 69 22.93 -12.15 1.12
N GLU A 70 23.54 -13.24 1.57
CA GLU A 70 24.88 -13.27 2.15
C GLU A 70 25.96 -12.87 1.13
N GLU A 71 25.84 -13.37 -0.13
CA GLU A 71 26.82 -13.08 -1.20
C GLU A 71 26.75 -11.63 -1.71
N ASN A 72 25.56 -11.01 -1.68
CA ASN A 72 25.31 -9.71 -2.33
C ASN A 72 25.01 -8.57 -1.35
N GLU A 73 25.19 -8.77 -0.05
CA GLU A 73 24.95 -7.75 1.00
C GLU A 73 23.54 -7.15 0.91
N ILE A 74 22.52 -7.99 0.86
CA ILE A 74 21.11 -7.57 0.77
C ILE A 74 20.59 -7.27 2.18
N GLY A 75 20.05 -6.07 2.39
CA GLY A 75 19.49 -5.65 3.67
C GLY A 75 18.00 -5.99 3.86
N MET A 76 17.28 -6.24 2.76
CA MET A 76 15.82 -6.38 2.82
C MET A 76 15.27 -7.37 1.79
N VAL A 77 14.18 -8.05 2.16
CA VAL A 77 13.40 -8.92 1.25
C VAL A 77 11.95 -8.48 1.24
N ILE A 78 11.36 -8.35 0.05
CA ILE A 78 9.97 -7.93 -0.13
C ILE A 78 9.20 -9.06 -0.81
N PHE A 79 8.10 -9.49 -0.21
CA PHE A 79 7.20 -10.51 -0.73
C PHE A 79 6.02 -9.88 -1.44
N ASP A 80 5.60 -10.45 -2.57
CA ASP A 80 4.53 -9.91 -3.42
C ASP A 80 3.10 -10.14 -2.86
N ASP A 81 2.97 -10.94 -1.84
CA ASP A 81 1.70 -11.23 -1.17
C ASP A 81 1.80 -10.93 0.32
N ASP A 82 0.65 -10.81 0.98
CA ASP A 82 0.58 -10.59 2.42
C ASP A 82 1.15 -11.77 3.19
N LEU A 83 1.99 -11.48 4.15
CA LEU A 83 2.56 -12.46 5.07
C LEU A 83 1.80 -12.47 6.39
N SER A 84 1.56 -13.65 6.94
CA SER A 84 1.12 -13.78 8.33
C SER A 84 2.27 -13.42 9.28
N SER A 85 1.94 -12.99 10.49
CA SER A 85 2.96 -12.68 11.52
C SER A 85 3.92 -13.86 11.78
N LYS A 86 3.41 -15.08 11.70
CA LYS A 86 4.22 -16.30 11.88
C LYS A 86 5.21 -16.49 10.72
N GLN A 87 4.77 -16.22 9.49
CA GLN A 87 5.65 -16.28 8.32
C GLN A 87 6.75 -15.23 8.43
N VAL A 88 6.40 -13.98 8.73
CA VAL A 88 7.38 -12.90 8.90
C VAL A 88 8.45 -13.29 9.91
N GLN A 89 8.07 -13.72 11.12
CA GLN A 89 9.00 -14.12 12.17
C GLN A 89 9.91 -15.30 11.77
N ASN A 90 9.33 -16.31 11.10
CA ASN A 90 10.12 -17.46 10.67
C ASN A 90 11.11 -17.10 9.58
N ILE A 91 10.69 -16.30 8.60
CA ILE A 91 11.54 -15.86 7.49
C ILE A 91 12.65 -14.93 8.02
N GLU A 92 12.30 -13.96 8.88
CA GLU A 92 13.26 -13.03 9.48
C GLU A 92 14.32 -13.76 10.31
N ARG A 93 13.92 -14.79 11.07
CA ARG A 93 14.87 -15.63 11.82
C ARG A 93 15.81 -16.43 10.93
N GLU A 94 15.33 -16.90 9.76
CA GLU A 94 16.12 -17.70 8.83
C GLU A 94 17.04 -16.82 7.96
N LEU A 95 16.55 -15.68 7.49
CA LEU A 95 17.26 -14.80 6.56
C LEU A 95 18.08 -13.72 7.26
N GLN A 96 17.77 -13.37 8.52
CA GLN A 96 18.46 -12.34 9.34
C GLN A 96 18.51 -10.95 8.68
N VAL A 97 17.51 -10.62 7.85
CA VAL A 97 17.33 -9.32 7.19
C VAL A 97 15.90 -8.83 7.37
N LYS A 98 15.66 -7.56 7.07
CA LYS A 98 14.34 -6.95 7.13
C LYS A 98 13.38 -7.60 6.14
N ILE A 99 12.22 -7.99 6.62
CA ILE A 99 11.16 -8.62 5.81
C ILE A 99 9.98 -7.67 5.68
N LEU A 100 9.59 -7.40 4.46
CA LEU A 100 8.38 -6.66 4.12
C LEU A 100 7.46 -7.51 3.25
N ASP A 101 6.18 -7.23 3.32
CA ASP A 101 5.21 -7.70 2.35
C ASP A 101 4.68 -6.53 1.50
N ARG A 102 3.93 -6.83 0.46
CA ARG A 102 3.39 -5.83 -0.47
C ARG A 102 2.56 -4.77 0.26
N THR A 103 1.74 -5.18 1.23
CA THR A 103 0.88 -4.28 1.99
C THR A 103 1.68 -3.32 2.87
N SER A 104 2.70 -3.80 3.59
CA SER A 104 3.55 -2.93 4.41
C SER A 104 4.31 -1.92 3.55
N LEU A 105 4.79 -2.33 2.37
CA LEU A 105 5.46 -1.43 1.43
C LEU A 105 4.52 -0.32 0.91
N ILE A 106 3.29 -0.67 0.54
CA ILE A 106 2.28 0.31 0.11
C ILE A 106 1.96 1.29 1.25
N LEU A 107 1.80 0.80 2.48
CA LEU A 107 1.55 1.64 3.66
C LEU A 107 2.70 2.61 3.93
N ASP A 108 3.95 2.19 3.76
CA ASP A 108 5.13 3.05 3.89
C ASP A 108 5.12 4.17 2.84
N ILE A 109 4.81 3.84 1.59
CA ILE A 109 4.68 4.84 0.51
C ILE A 109 3.59 5.84 0.85
N PHE A 110 2.43 5.36 1.31
CA PHE A 110 1.30 6.21 1.68
C PHE A 110 1.63 7.12 2.87
N ALA A 111 2.33 6.61 3.88
CA ALA A 111 2.76 7.40 5.03
C ALA A 111 3.69 8.56 4.62
N LYS A 112 4.61 8.30 3.69
CA LYS A 112 5.52 9.32 3.14
C LYS A 112 4.80 10.35 2.25
N ARG A 113 3.71 9.95 1.56
CA ARG A 113 2.99 10.77 0.59
C ARG A 113 1.81 11.56 1.16
N ALA A 114 1.27 11.16 2.30
CA ALA A 114 0.12 11.81 2.93
C ALA A 114 0.49 13.22 3.40
N GLN A 115 -0.09 14.24 2.76
CA GLN A 115 0.15 15.65 3.07
C GLN A 115 -0.93 16.23 3.96
N THR A 116 -2.20 15.96 3.64
CA THR A 116 -3.33 16.50 4.40
C THR A 116 -3.54 15.74 5.72
N ALA A 117 -4.12 16.42 6.71
CA ALA A 117 -4.49 15.80 7.97
C ALA A 117 -5.47 14.62 7.75
N ASN A 118 -6.36 14.72 6.77
CA ASN A 118 -7.29 13.65 6.42
C ASN A 118 -6.54 12.42 5.87
N ALA A 119 -5.64 12.60 4.89
CA ALA A 119 -4.85 11.50 4.33
C ALA A 119 -3.98 10.84 5.40
N LYS A 120 -3.34 11.63 6.27
CA LYS A 120 -2.55 11.10 7.39
C LYS A 120 -3.37 10.21 8.31
N ARG A 121 -4.61 10.63 8.69
CA ARG A 121 -5.52 9.82 9.51
C ARG A 121 -5.97 8.54 8.80
N GLN A 122 -6.23 8.61 7.48
CA GLN A 122 -6.59 7.44 6.68
C GLN A 122 -5.45 6.42 6.64
N VAL A 123 -4.21 6.88 6.42
CA VAL A 123 -3.02 6.02 6.44
C VAL A 123 -2.79 5.44 7.83
N GLU A 124 -2.88 6.25 8.88
CA GLU A 124 -2.73 5.80 10.27
C GLU A 124 -3.77 4.73 10.62
N LEU A 125 -5.03 4.92 10.24
CA LEU A 125 -6.06 3.90 10.40
C LEU A 125 -5.70 2.59 9.70
N ALA A 126 -5.24 2.66 8.45
CA ALA A 126 -4.84 1.49 7.68
C ALA A 126 -3.62 0.78 8.31
N GLN A 127 -2.65 1.52 8.83
CA GLN A 127 -1.49 0.97 9.54
C GLN A 127 -1.91 0.24 10.83
N TYR A 128 -2.82 0.80 11.64
CA TYR A 128 -3.31 0.11 12.83
C TYR A 128 -4.14 -1.14 12.48
N GLN A 129 -4.95 -1.09 11.43
CA GLN A 129 -5.70 -2.27 10.96
C GLN A 129 -4.78 -3.38 10.45
N TYR A 130 -3.69 -3.03 9.78
CA TYR A 130 -2.65 -3.97 9.35
C TYR A 130 -1.88 -4.56 10.54
N LEU A 131 -1.58 -3.74 11.54
CA LEU A 131 -0.80 -4.13 12.72
C LEU A 131 -1.61 -5.00 13.70
N LEU A 132 -2.90 -4.70 13.89
CA LEU A 132 -3.76 -5.33 14.89
C LEU A 132 -3.74 -6.88 14.88
N PRO A 133 -3.89 -7.59 13.73
CA PRO A 133 -3.82 -9.05 13.70
C PRO A 133 -2.39 -9.59 13.89
N ARG A 134 -1.38 -8.73 13.80
CA ARG A 134 0.03 -9.07 13.94
C ARG A 134 0.56 -8.92 15.36
N LEU A 135 -0.08 -8.12 16.20
CA LEU A 135 0.31 -7.87 17.61
C LEU A 135 0.28 -9.12 18.47
N THR A 136 -0.73 -9.95 18.34
CA THR A 136 -0.93 -11.13 19.20
C THR A 136 0.19 -12.15 19.13
N ARG A 137 1.13 -12.01 18.19
CA ARG A 137 2.22 -12.99 17.99
C ARG A 137 3.63 -12.40 18.12
N LEU A 138 3.77 -11.08 18.12
CA LEU A 138 5.07 -10.43 18.36
C LEU A 138 5.57 -10.67 19.80
N TRP A 139 4.67 -10.85 20.74
CA TRP A 139 4.96 -10.97 22.17
C TRP A 139 5.02 -12.41 22.70
N THR A 140 4.49 -13.42 21.99
CA THR A 140 4.59 -14.82 22.39
C THR A 140 6.03 -15.34 22.49
N HIS A 141 6.99 -14.61 21.93
CA HIS A 141 8.41 -14.93 22.05
C HIS A 141 8.97 -14.54 23.44
N LEU A 142 8.42 -13.52 24.09
CA LEU A 142 8.81 -13.10 25.43
C LEU A 142 8.16 -13.94 26.53
N GLU A 143 7.00 -14.55 26.27
CA GLU A 143 6.29 -15.42 27.21
C GLU A 143 7.00 -16.74 27.50
N ARG A 144 7.73 -17.30 26.52
CA ARG A 144 8.43 -18.56 26.70
C ARG A 144 9.63 -18.50 27.65
N GLN A 145 10.07 -17.30 28.03
CA GLN A 145 11.21 -17.12 28.93
C GLN A 145 10.83 -16.99 30.42
N ARG A 146 9.56 -16.76 30.77
CA ARG A 146 9.13 -16.56 32.17
C ARG A 146 7.68 -17.00 32.41
N GLY A 147 7.42 -18.26 32.66
CA GLY A 147 6.10 -18.66 33.12
C GLY A 147 5.99 -20.15 33.38
N GLY A 148 5.82 -20.55 34.62
CA GLY A 148 5.37 -21.88 35.01
C GLY A 148 3.89 -22.08 34.67
N ILE A 149 3.46 -23.33 34.58
CA ILE A 149 2.10 -23.77 34.30
C ILE A 149 1.11 -23.09 35.26
N GLY A 150 0.18 -22.31 34.73
CA GLY A 150 -0.96 -21.71 35.49
C GLY A 150 -0.86 -20.27 35.93
N MET A 151 0.22 -19.53 35.66
CA MET A 151 0.28 -18.10 35.90
C MET A 151 0.14 -17.32 34.60
N ARG A 152 -0.85 -16.41 34.51
CA ARG A 152 -0.90 -15.33 33.51
C ARG A 152 0.39 -14.52 33.64
N GLY A 153 1.29 -14.65 32.68
CA GLY A 153 2.53 -13.89 32.68
C GLY A 153 2.27 -12.38 32.43
N PRO A 154 3.15 -11.47 32.88
CA PRO A 154 3.04 -10.04 32.61
C PRO A 154 2.95 -9.70 31.11
N GLY A 155 3.37 -10.62 30.22
CA GLY A 155 3.25 -10.48 28.77
C GLY A 155 1.81 -10.57 28.24
N GLU A 156 0.96 -11.46 28.76
CA GLU A 156 -0.46 -11.54 28.34
C GLU A 156 -1.22 -10.26 28.66
N THR A 157 -1.03 -9.69 29.85
CA THR A 157 -1.66 -8.40 30.25
C THR A 157 -1.17 -7.24 29.39
N GLN A 158 0.05 -7.27 28.94
CA GLN A 158 0.61 -6.19 28.09
C GLN A 158 0.09 -6.28 26.67
N ILE A 159 -0.03 -7.50 26.10
CA ILE A 159 -0.64 -7.72 24.78
C ILE A 159 -2.10 -7.30 24.76
N GLU A 160 -2.87 -7.68 25.78
CA GLU A 160 -4.27 -7.26 25.91
C GLU A 160 -4.40 -5.74 26.03
N THR A 161 -3.47 -5.10 26.75
CA THR A 161 -3.42 -3.63 26.90
C THR A 161 -3.06 -2.96 25.58
N ASP A 162 -2.02 -3.42 24.89
CA ASP A 162 -1.60 -2.87 23.60
C ASP A 162 -2.70 -3.06 22.53
N ARG A 163 -3.33 -4.23 22.52
CA ARG A 163 -4.47 -4.51 21.63
C ARG A 163 -5.64 -3.58 21.90
N ARG A 164 -5.96 -3.31 23.19
CA ARG A 164 -7.03 -2.38 23.58
C ARG A 164 -6.70 -0.96 23.13
N ILE A 165 -5.48 -0.50 23.37
CA ILE A 165 -5.03 0.82 22.94
C ILE A 165 -5.18 1.00 21.43
N ILE A 166 -4.81 -0.01 20.65
CA ILE A 166 -4.92 0.03 19.18
C ILE A 166 -6.38 -0.02 18.74
N LEU A 167 -7.22 -0.83 19.36
CA LEU A 167 -8.66 -0.85 19.07
C LEU A 167 -9.32 0.50 19.38
N ASP A 168 -8.96 1.13 20.50
CA ASP A 168 -9.44 2.46 20.86
C ASP A 168 -8.98 3.53 19.86
N LYS A 169 -7.71 3.46 19.40
CA LYS A 169 -7.21 4.34 18.34
C LYS A 169 -7.93 4.13 17.02
N ILE A 170 -8.18 2.88 16.62
CA ILE A 170 -8.95 2.56 15.41
C ILE A 170 -10.37 3.13 15.50
N SER A 171 -11.03 2.98 16.66
CA SER A 171 -12.37 3.51 16.88
C SER A 171 -12.39 5.03 16.79
N HIS A 172 -11.46 5.69 17.46
CA HIS A 172 -11.34 7.15 17.44
C HIS A 172 -11.06 7.70 16.03
N LEU A 173 -10.11 7.12 15.31
CA LEU A 173 -9.81 7.51 13.93
C LEU A 173 -11.00 7.32 12.98
N LYS A 174 -11.78 6.24 13.16
CA LYS A 174 -13.01 6.03 12.37
C LYS A 174 -14.07 7.10 12.65
N GLU A 175 -14.23 7.53 13.89
CA GLU A 175 -15.16 8.60 14.25
C GLU A 175 -14.71 9.95 13.68
N GLU A 176 -13.43 10.28 13.80
CA GLU A 176 -12.86 11.50 13.22
C GLU A 176 -13.04 11.53 11.70
N LEU A 177 -12.70 10.45 11.00
CA LEU A 177 -12.89 10.34 9.54
C LEU A 177 -14.35 10.47 9.14
N LYS A 178 -15.27 9.88 9.90
CA LYS A 178 -16.72 10.01 9.66
C LYS A 178 -17.21 11.46 9.85
N SER A 179 -16.64 12.20 10.81
CA SER A 179 -16.96 13.63 10.99
C SER A 179 -16.45 14.47 9.81
N ILE A 180 -15.23 14.21 9.35
CA ILE A 180 -14.62 14.87 8.18
C ILE A 180 -15.45 14.60 6.93
N ASP A 181 -15.90 13.35 6.71
CA ASP A 181 -16.74 12.98 5.57
C ASP A 181 -18.07 13.73 5.57
N ARG A 182 -18.69 13.89 6.72
CA ARG A 182 -19.91 14.72 6.86
C ARG A 182 -19.65 16.18 6.46
N GLN A 183 -18.55 16.77 6.95
CA GLN A 183 -18.17 18.15 6.60
C GLN A 183 -17.89 18.30 5.11
N LYS A 184 -17.14 17.34 4.53
CA LYS A 184 -16.88 17.31 3.07
C LYS A 184 -18.18 17.17 2.28
N SER A 185 -19.12 16.34 2.71
CA SER A 185 -20.42 16.17 2.06
C SER A 185 -21.21 17.48 2.03
N ILE A 186 -21.21 18.26 3.13
CA ILE A 186 -21.85 19.57 3.18
C ILE A 186 -21.15 20.57 2.25
N GLN A 187 -19.82 20.62 2.28
CA GLN A 187 -19.04 21.48 1.37
C GLN A 187 -19.27 21.14 -0.10
N ARG A 188 -19.38 19.83 -0.42
CA ARG A 188 -19.67 19.35 -1.78
C ARG A 188 -21.03 19.79 -2.28
N LYS A 189 -22.07 19.76 -1.43
CA LYS A 189 -23.40 20.29 -1.77
C LYS A 189 -23.38 21.78 -2.13
N ASN A 190 -22.49 22.54 -1.51
CA ASN A 190 -22.36 24.00 -1.73
C ASN A 190 -21.50 24.37 -2.94
N ARG A 191 -20.84 23.43 -3.63
CA ARG A 191 -19.99 23.68 -4.81
C ARG A 191 -20.74 24.00 -6.09
N GLY A 192 -22.05 24.18 -6.04
CA GLY A 192 -22.88 24.60 -7.17
C GLY A 192 -23.24 23.49 -8.17
N LYS A 193 -23.84 23.90 -9.30
CA LYS A 193 -24.36 22.99 -10.35
C LYS A 193 -23.33 22.59 -11.41
N LEU A 194 -22.02 22.78 -11.14
CA LEU A 194 -20.99 22.42 -12.12
C LEU A 194 -20.90 20.89 -12.28
N VAL A 195 -20.72 20.46 -13.53
CA VAL A 195 -20.44 19.06 -13.85
C VAL A 195 -19.15 18.64 -13.15
N ARG A 196 -19.15 17.45 -12.56
CA ARG A 196 -17.98 16.86 -11.87
C ARG A 196 -17.41 15.73 -12.71
N VAL A 197 -16.14 15.78 -12.97
CA VAL A 197 -15.39 14.78 -13.74
C VAL A 197 -14.28 14.23 -12.85
N ALA A 198 -14.20 12.92 -12.69
CA ALA A 198 -13.13 12.27 -11.93
C ALA A 198 -12.20 11.49 -12.85
N LEU A 199 -10.89 11.68 -12.67
CA LEU A 199 -9.86 10.89 -13.32
C LEU A 199 -9.60 9.63 -12.50
N VAL A 200 -9.92 8.47 -13.06
CA VAL A 200 -9.80 7.16 -12.41
C VAL A 200 -8.92 6.27 -13.27
N GLY A 201 -8.07 5.49 -12.65
CA GLY A 201 -7.23 4.54 -13.36
C GLY A 201 -6.05 4.07 -12.50
N TYR A 202 -5.24 3.18 -13.04
CA TYR A 202 -4.05 2.69 -12.35
C TYR A 202 -3.08 3.83 -11.99
N THR A 203 -2.26 3.59 -10.99
CA THR A 203 -1.19 4.54 -10.65
C THR A 203 -0.21 4.67 -11.82
N ASN A 204 0.37 5.85 -11.97
CA ASN A 204 1.34 6.18 -13.04
C ASN A 204 0.83 6.07 -14.50
N VAL A 205 -0.47 6.18 -14.76
CA VAL A 205 -1.04 6.21 -16.12
C VAL A 205 -1.24 7.63 -16.67
N GLY A 206 -0.67 8.64 -16.01
CA GLY A 206 -0.72 10.02 -16.48
C GLY A 206 -1.94 10.86 -16.04
N LYS A 207 -2.72 10.43 -15.02
CA LYS A 207 -3.89 11.18 -14.51
C LYS A 207 -3.52 12.61 -14.10
N SER A 208 -2.52 12.76 -13.25
CA SER A 208 -2.06 14.08 -12.77
C SER A 208 -1.45 14.91 -13.89
N THR A 209 -0.78 14.28 -14.86
CA THR A 209 -0.27 14.94 -16.07
C THR A 209 -1.40 15.51 -16.91
N LEU A 210 -2.47 14.71 -17.11
CA LEU A 210 -3.67 15.18 -17.82
C LEU A 210 -4.36 16.33 -17.08
N MET A 211 -4.45 16.22 -15.75
CA MET A 211 -5.01 17.29 -14.92
C MET A 211 -4.22 18.60 -15.09
N ASN A 212 -2.89 18.54 -15.08
CA ASN A 212 -2.03 19.70 -15.30
C ASN A 212 -2.25 20.33 -16.68
N LEU A 213 -2.32 19.49 -17.71
CA LEU A 213 -2.55 19.95 -19.07
C LEU A 213 -3.89 20.69 -19.21
N LEU A 214 -4.96 20.14 -18.64
CA LEU A 214 -6.31 20.71 -18.74
C LEU A 214 -6.53 21.93 -17.84
N SER A 215 -5.94 21.92 -16.63
CA SER A 215 -6.15 22.99 -15.65
C SER A 215 -5.17 24.18 -15.81
N LYS A 216 -4.20 24.08 -16.71
CA LYS A 216 -3.12 25.08 -16.90
C LYS A 216 -2.43 25.42 -15.57
N SER A 217 -2.32 24.46 -14.67
CA SER A 217 -1.74 24.61 -13.34
C SER A 217 -0.71 23.52 -13.11
N GLU A 218 0.33 23.83 -12.34
CA GLU A 218 1.32 22.86 -11.94
C GLU A 218 0.80 22.05 -10.73
N VAL A 219 0.30 20.85 -10.95
CA VAL A 219 0.14 19.83 -9.92
C VAL A 219 1.38 18.94 -9.97
N PHE A 220 1.87 18.57 -8.82
CA PHE A 220 3.02 17.70 -8.69
C PHE A 220 2.78 16.36 -9.40
N ALA A 221 3.41 16.17 -10.54
CA ALA A 221 3.36 14.95 -11.33
C ALA A 221 4.76 14.34 -11.35
N GLU A 222 4.96 13.25 -10.62
CA GLU A 222 6.19 12.46 -10.65
C GLU A 222 5.97 11.14 -11.36
N ASN A 223 7.01 10.64 -12.02
CA ASN A 223 7.04 9.27 -12.54
C ASN A 223 7.28 8.27 -11.39
N LYS A 224 6.38 8.27 -10.41
CA LYS A 224 6.38 7.38 -9.25
C LYS A 224 4.96 6.92 -8.94
N LEU A 225 4.85 5.72 -8.38
CA LEU A 225 3.57 5.19 -7.96
C LEU A 225 2.98 6.04 -6.82
N PHE A 226 1.66 6.22 -6.82
CA PHE A 226 0.94 7.01 -5.82
C PHE A 226 1.48 8.45 -5.66
N ALA A 227 1.84 9.10 -6.76
CA ALA A 227 2.22 10.51 -6.74
C ALA A 227 1.10 11.39 -6.14
N THR A 228 -0.16 11.04 -6.42
CA THR A 228 -1.35 11.66 -5.83
C THR A 228 -1.99 10.70 -4.82
N LEU A 229 -1.98 11.07 -3.54
CA LEU A 229 -2.70 10.37 -2.47
C LEU A 229 -3.93 11.17 -2.02
N ASP A 230 -3.81 12.48 -1.98
CA ASP A 230 -4.89 13.41 -1.67
C ASP A 230 -5.65 13.80 -2.93
N THR A 231 -6.99 13.69 -2.92
CA THR A 231 -7.81 14.12 -4.05
C THR A 231 -7.67 15.64 -4.27
N THR A 232 -7.26 16.02 -5.45
CA THR A 232 -7.19 17.42 -5.86
C THR A 232 -8.36 17.74 -6.79
N VAL A 233 -9.13 18.78 -6.47
CA VAL A 233 -10.26 19.24 -7.29
C VAL A 233 -9.92 20.59 -7.87
N ARG A 234 -10.05 20.73 -9.19
CA ARG A 234 -9.78 21.97 -9.94
C ARG A 234 -10.97 22.36 -10.81
N LYS A 235 -11.23 23.65 -10.90
CA LYS A 235 -12.16 24.18 -11.90
C LYS A 235 -11.42 24.29 -13.23
N VAL A 236 -11.95 23.65 -14.25
CA VAL A 236 -11.42 23.65 -15.62
C VAL A 236 -12.46 24.27 -16.55
N ILE A 237 -12.02 25.00 -17.55
CA ILE A 237 -12.88 25.62 -18.57
C ILE A 237 -12.35 25.18 -19.93
N VAL A 238 -13.19 24.46 -20.68
CA VAL A 238 -12.91 24.06 -22.06
C VAL A 238 -14.07 24.59 -22.92
N ASP A 239 -13.76 25.32 -23.98
CA ASP A 239 -14.73 25.90 -24.90
C ASP A 239 -15.88 26.62 -24.17
N ASN A 240 -15.57 27.45 -23.17
CA ASN A 240 -16.50 28.17 -22.30
C ASN A 240 -17.40 27.33 -21.41
N LEU A 241 -17.15 26.00 -21.31
CA LEU A 241 -17.86 25.08 -20.40
C LEU A 241 -17.05 24.87 -19.13
N PRO A 242 -17.47 25.44 -17.99
CA PRO A 242 -16.81 25.20 -16.72
C PRO A 242 -17.24 23.86 -16.10
N PHE A 243 -16.28 23.10 -15.62
CA PHE A 243 -16.51 21.86 -14.85
C PHE A 243 -15.47 21.70 -13.74
N LEU A 244 -15.73 20.79 -12.79
CA LEU A 244 -14.80 20.42 -11.75
C LEU A 244 -14.11 19.12 -12.14
N LEU A 245 -12.77 19.15 -12.22
CA LEU A 245 -11.94 18.00 -12.51
C LEU A 245 -11.25 17.54 -11.22
N SER A 246 -11.40 16.28 -10.87
CA SER A 246 -10.81 15.66 -9.68
C SER A 246 -9.75 14.64 -10.09
N ASP A 247 -8.51 14.81 -9.59
CA ASP A 247 -7.50 13.76 -9.64
C ASP A 247 -7.62 12.87 -8.41
N THR A 248 -7.55 11.57 -8.60
CA THR A 248 -7.76 10.58 -7.54
C THR A 248 -6.55 9.67 -7.34
N VAL A 249 -6.51 8.98 -6.20
CA VAL A 249 -5.51 7.94 -5.94
C VAL A 249 -5.56 6.90 -7.04
N GLY A 250 -4.40 6.57 -7.60
CA GLY A 250 -4.30 5.52 -8.61
C GLY A 250 -4.51 4.13 -8.02
N PHE A 251 -5.19 3.25 -8.78
CA PHE A 251 -5.29 1.85 -8.43
C PHE A 251 -3.96 1.13 -8.65
N ILE A 252 -3.75 0.07 -7.91
CA ILE A 252 -2.64 -0.85 -8.06
C ILE A 252 -3.17 -2.29 -7.96
N ARG A 253 -2.48 -3.23 -8.56
CA ARG A 253 -2.84 -4.65 -8.44
C ARG A 253 -2.67 -5.14 -7.00
N LYS A 254 -3.47 -6.10 -6.59
CA LYS A 254 -3.45 -6.66 -5.23
C LYS A 254 -3.55 -5.58 -4.14
N LEU A 255 -4.34 -4.51 -4.38
CA LEU A 255 -4.59 -3.51 -3.35
C LEU A 255 -5.36 -4.14 -2.19
N PRO A 256 -4.85 -4.10 -0.95
CA PRO A 256 -5.52 -4.69 0.19
C PRO A 256 -6.88 -4.03 0.47
N THR A 257 -7.89 -4.83 0.81
CA THR A 257 -9.26 -4.36 1.03
C THR A 257 -9.37 -3.33 2.16
N HIS A 258 -8.60 -3.49 3.24
CA HIS A 258 -8.58 -2.51 4.34
C HIS A 258 -8.01 -1.15 3.92
N LEU A 259 -7.12 -1.10 2.92
CA LEU A 259 -6.67 0.18 2.33
C LEU A 259 -7.80 0.83 1.52
N VAL A 260 -8.54 0.05 0.75
CA VAL A 260 -9.71 0.55 0.01
C VAL A 260 -10.73 1.18 0.97
N ASP A 261 -11.02 0.50 2.08
CA ASP A 261 -11.94 1.00 3.10
C ASP A 261 -11.44 2.30 3.76
N SER A 262 -10.14 2.38 4.04
CA SER A 262 -9.53 3.58 4.64
C SER A 262 -9.56 4.78 3.70
N PHE A 263 -9.46 4.56 2.38
CA PHE A 263 -9.51 5.62 1.35
C PHE A 263 -10.89 5.82 0.73
N LYS A 264 -11.94 5.25 1.32
CA LYS A 264 -13.32 5.33 0.82
C LYS A 264 -13.76 6.78 0.56
N SER A 265 -13.44 7.70 1.46
CA SER A 265 -13.81 9.12 1.29
C SER A 265 -13.12 9.79 0.08
N THR A 266 -11.94 9.33 -0.28
CA THR A 266 -11.21 9.77 -1.46
C THR A 266 -11.86 9.20 -2.73
N LEU A 267 -12.37 7.97 -2.66
CA LEU A 267 -13.11 7.33 -3.75
C LEU A 267 -14.56 7.85 -3.89
N ASP A 268 -15.11 8.49 -2.86
CA ASP A 268 -16.44 9.12 -2.93
C ASP A 268 -16.51 10.27 -3.95
N GLU A 269 -15.40 10.95 -4.22
CA GLU A 269 -15.34 11.95 -5.32
C GLU A 269 -15.59 11.28 -6.69
N VAL A 270 -15.14 10.04 -6.86
CA VAL A 270 -15.41 9.23 -8.06
C VAL A 270 -16.88 8.84 -8.13
N ARG A 271 -17.44 8.43 -7.01
CA ARG A 271 -18.83 7.98 -6.90
C ARG A 271 -19.84 9.12 -7.19
N GLU A 272 -19.47 10.34 -6.80
CA GLU A 272 -20.29 11.54 -7.02
C GLU A 272 -20.02 12.25 -8.35
N ALA A 273 -19.03 11.79 -9.12
CA ALA A 273 -18.73 12.35 -10.42
C ALA A 273 -19.84 12.01 -11.44
N ALA A 274 -20.28 12.98 -12.20
CA ALA A 274 -21.24 12.79 -13.28
C ALA A 274 -20.63 11.99 -14.45
N VAL A 275 -19.29 12.07 -14.60
CA VAL A 275 -18.54 11.33 -15.62
C VAL A 275 -17.27 10.78 -14.95
N SER A 276 -17.07 9.47 -15.04
CA SER A 276 -15.83 8.80 -14.63
C SER A 276 -15.05 8.41 -15.87
N TYR A 277 -13.85 8.96 -16.04
CA TYR A 277 -12.97 8.56 -17.13
C TYR A 277 -12.03 7.44 -16.63
N THR A 278 -12.20 6.22 -17.15
CA THR A 278 -11.55 5.01 -16.62
C THR A 278 -10.38 4.49 -17.45
N HIS A 279 -10.14 5.04 -18.66
CA HIS A 279 -9.07 4.56 -19.56
C HIS A 279 -8.30 5.71 -20.19
N LEU A 280 -7.11 5.99 -19.68
CA LEU A 280 -6.04 6.64 -20.43
C LEU A 280 -5.16 5.52 -21.01
N THR A 281 -5.52 5.02 -22.19
CA THR A 281 -4.56 4.35 -23.04
C THR A 281 -3.75 5.40 -23.74
N LEU A 282 -2.57 5.73 -23.22
CA LEU A 282 -1.56 6.40 -24.04
C LEU A 282 -1.22 5.44 -25.17
N PRO A 283 -1.23 5.90 -26.44
CA PRO A 283 -0.74 5.07 -27.51
C PRO A 283 0.73 4.73 -27.20
N THR A 284 1.02 3.44 -27.03
CA THR A 284 2.39 2.90 -26.95
C THR A 284 3.04 3.03 -28.31
N ASN A 285 3.39 4.24 -28.71
CA ASN A 285 4.29 4.55 -29.80
C ASN A 285 5.41 5.40 -29.26
N SER A 286 6.30 4.81 -28.49
CA SER A 286 7.66 5.30 -28.39
C SER A 286 8.56 4.37 -29.19
N ARG A 287 8.58 4.60 -30.49
CA ARG A 287 9.81 4.47 -31.27
C ARG A 287 10.47 5.84 -31.20
N VAL A 288 11.50 5.95 -30.43
CA VAL A 288 12.82 6.52 -30.76
C VAL A 288 13.76 6.06 -29.65
#